data_ddd581e23a90ef260b08f52e62a22dab
#
_entry.id   ddd581e23a90ef260b08f52e62a22dab
#
_cell.length_a   1.000
_cell.length_b   1.000
_cell.length_c   1.000
_cell.angle_alpha   90.00
_cell.angle_beta   90.00
_cell.angle_gamma   90.00
#
_symmetry.space_group_name_H-M   'P 1'
#
loop_
_entity.id
_entity.type
_entity.pdbx_description
1 polymer ?
#
loop_
_entity_poly.entity_id
_entity_poly.type
_entity_poly.pdbx_seq_one_letter_code
_entity_poly.pdbx_strand_id
1 'polypeptide(L)'
;MTMDKHYDIIIVGGGPAGTSAALYAHKMGLKTIILDKNTFPRDKICGDALSGKSVKYMRELGVLDQVANLNGSTIRRITFGSPSHKQFDIHLNNPQNKGDIKEGYVIPREIYDNFLFEKAKEVTEIIENFNVNDLLYENNKIIGISGKHKKEVHQIYAPLILGCDGAKSTIARKLGFHTEDQENTAIAIRCYYEGVKGLTDQIELHFVDEVLPGYFWLFPAGDNIANIGLGLSKKFAKKDERKLSQILDEVTASPYFKDRFSDAKKLEKPKGWSLPLGRIQRPSYGDGFMLLGDAAGLIDPFTGEGIGNAMASAKFAVEVASQAKKNNDYSKDVLSKYHKLVWDELGSELRTSTKLQNLSNYRTLLNIVINKASRNKDIQDIISGMLTKEISKDKLSNPLFYLKVLFA
;
A
#
# COMPACT_ATOMS: atom_id res chain seq x y z
N MET A 1 -31.75 -3.75 16.98
CA MET A 1 -31.31 -2.92 18.13
C MET A 1 -30.72 -1.65 17.58
N THR A 2 -31.42 -0.53 17.62
CA THR A 2 -30.86 0.78 17.24
C THR A 2 -29.87 1.17 18.32
N MET A 3 -28.57 1.24 17.98
CA MET A 3 -27.58 1.84 18.85
C MET A 3 -27.77 3.36 18.76
N ASP A 4 -28.41 3.99 19.73
CA ASP A 4 -28.58 5.45 19.85
C ASP A 4 -27.24 6.18 20.18
N LYS A 5 -26.14 5.68 19.63
CA LYS A 5 -24.82 6.31 19.79
C LYS A 5 -24.56 7.21 18.61
N HIS A 6 -24.41 8.49 18.85
CA HIS A 6 -24.00 9.46 17.84
C HIS A 6 -22.47 9.41 17.66
N TYR A 7 -22.04 9.08 16.44
CA TYR A 7 -20.65 9.18 15.99
C TYR A 7 -20.51 10.37 15.03
N ASP A 8 -19.33 10.97 15.00
CA ASP A 8 -18.98 11.97 13.98
C ASP A 8 -18.64 11.28 12.66
N ILE A 9 -18.03 10.09 12.76
CA ILE A 9 -17.51 9.34 11.62
C ILE A 9 -17.73 7.84 11.83
N ILE A 10 -18.24 7.17 10.81
CA ILE A 10 -18.15 5.71 10.68
C ILE A 10 -16.98 5.37 9.77
N ILE A 11 -16.05 4.55 10.27
CA ILE A 11 -14.89 4.03 9.52
C ILE A 11 -15.21 2.58 9.14
N VAL A 12 -15.25 2.29 7.85
CA VAL A 12 -15.51 0.94 7.33
C VAL A 12 -14.20 0.30 6.90
N GLY A 13 -13.72 -0.67 7.69
CA GLY A 13 -12.45 -1.37 7.52
C GLY A 13 -11.41 -1.00 8.57
N GLY A 14 -10.87 -2.01 9.29
CA GLY A 14 -9.87 -1.89 10.35
C GLY A 14 -8.42 -2.12 9.88
N GLY A 15 -8.14 -1.98 8.58
CA GLY A 15 -6.77 -1.98 8.05
C GLY A 15 -6.02 -0.67 8.31
N PRO A 16 -4.79 -0.49 7.75
CA PRO A 16 -3.95 0.69 8.02
C PRO A 16 -4.64 2.04 7.75
N ALA A 17 -5.53 2.13 6.74
CA ALA A 17 -6.29 3.36 6.49
C ALA A 17 -7.26 3.67 7.65
N GLY A 18 -8.06 2.67 8.06
CA GLY A 18 -9.09 2.89 9.08
C GLY A 18 -8.53 3.07 10.47
N THR A 19 -7.54 2.27 10.87
CA THR A 19 -6.88 2.41 12.17
C THR A 19 -6.14 3.74 12.29
N SER A 20 -5.42 4.17 11.23
CA SER A 20 -4.80 5.50 11.20
C SER A 20 -5.83 6.62 11.25
N ALA A 21 -6.96 6.48 10.54
CA ALA A 21 -8.05 7.48 10.61
C ALA A 21 -8.60 7.60 12.02
N ALA A 22 -8.83 6.50 12.74
CA ALA A 22 -9.30 6.52 14.12
C ALA A 22 -8.28 7.20 15.06
N LEU A 23 -6.98 6.88 14.91
CA LEU A 23 -5.92 7.48 15.72
C LEU A 23 -5.78 9.00 15.47
N TYR A 24 -5.85 9.44 14.21
CA TYR A 24 -5.88 10.88 13.89
C TYR A 24 -7.16 11.57 14.38
N ALA A 25 -8.32 10.90 14.24
CA ALA A 25 -9.60 11.41 14.69
C ALA A 25 -9.62 11.64 16.21
N HIS A 26 -9.08 10.70 16.97
CA HIS A 26 -8.93 10.84 18.41
C HIS A 26 -8.09 12.09 18.77
N LYS A 27 -6.95 12.30 18.11
CA LYS A 27 -6.11 13.50 18.31
C LYS A 27 -6.83 14.81 18.02
N MET A 28 -7.90 14.77 17.17
CA MET A 28 -8.72 15.93 16.81
C MET A 28 -10.06 16.01 17.57
N GLY A 29 -10.30 15.14 18.54
CA GLY A 29 -11.52 15.12 19.36
C GLY A 29 -12.77 14.70 18.60
N LEU A 30 -12.61 13.86 17.56
CA LEU A 30 -13.71 13.31 16.79
C LEU A 30 -14.11 11.93 17.35
N LYS A 31 -15.40 11.69 17.52
CA LYS A 31 -15.94 10.42 17.97
C LYS A 31 -16.15 9.49 16.78
N THR A 32 -15.46 8.35 16.77
CA THR A 32 -15.50 7.42 15.66
C THR A 32 -15.96 6.03 16.10
N ILE A 33 -16.33 5.21 15.11
CA ILE A 33 -16.50 3.76 15.24
C ILE A 33 -15.84 3.08 14.05
N ILE A 34 -15.10 1.99 14.29
CA ILE A 34 -14.59 1.13 13.23
C ILE A 34 -15.47 -0.11 13.10
N LEU A 35 -15.82 -0.44 11.86
CA LEU A 35 -16.55 -1.66 11.51
C LEU A 35 -15.68 -2.51 10.60
N ASP A 36 -15.27 -3.70 11.03
CA ASP A 36 -14.55 -4.64 10.19
C ASP A 36 -15.29 -5.97 10.07
N LYS A 37 -15.27 -6.53 8.86
CA LYS A 37 -15.90 -7.83 8.56
C LYS A 37 -15.14 -9.03 9.11
N ASN A 38 -13.87 -8.86 9.49
CA ASN A 38 -13.01 -9.90 10.02
C ASN A 38 -12.85 -9.76 11.54
N THR A 39 -12.29 -10.79 12.15
CA THR A 39 -11.72 -10.76 13.50
C THR A 39 -10.20 -10.59 13.39
N PHE A 40 -9.60 -9.79 14.24
CA PHE A 40 -8.16 -9.63 14.35
C PHE A 40 -7.57 -10.52 15.45
N PRO A 41 -6.33 -11.06 15.27
CA PRO A 41 -5.44 -10.87 14.13
C PRO A 41 -5.94 -11.57 12.85
N ARG A 42 -5.67 -10.96 11.69
CA ARG A 42 -6.00 -11.54 10.39
C ARG A 42 -4.90 -11.34 9.37
N ASP A 43 -4.71 -12.29 8.49
CA ASP A 43 -3.81 -12.14 7.33
C ASP A 43 -4.39 -11.17 6.29
N LYS A 44 -3.50 -10.47 5.60
CA LYS A 44 -3.80 -9.65 4.41
C LYS A 44 -2.70 -9.89 3.38
N ILE A 45 -3.09 -10.36 2.20
CA ILE A 45 -2.14 -10.63 1.11
C ILE A 45 -1.40 -9.35 0.74
N CYS A 46 -0.07 -9.32 0.96
CA CYS A 46 0.82 -8.19 0.82
C CYS A 46 2.27 -8.67 0.74
N GLY A 47 3.20 -7.83 0.27
CA GLY A 47 4.64 -8.03 0.43
C GLY A 47 5.16 -7.65 1.82
N ASP A 48 4.31 -7.10 2.71
CA ASP A 48 4.59 -6.77 4.11
C ASP A 48 5.60 -5.63 4.34
N ALA A 49 6.11 -5.03 3.27
CA ALA A 49 7.07 -3.94 3.38
C ALA A 49 6.40 -2.64 3.84
N LEU A 50 6.98 -2.04 4.87
CA LEU A 50 6.65 -0.73 5.41
C LEU A 50 7.72 0.26 4.95
N SER A 51 7.36 1.06 3.95
CA SER A 51 8.25 2.02 3.31
C SER A 51 8.53 3.25 4.19
N GLY A 52 9.42 4.09 3.73
CA GLY A 52 9.70 5.35 4.38
C GLY A 52 8.49 6.27 4.61
N LYS A 53 7.48 6.18 3.74
CA LYS A 53 6.22 6.91 3.93
C LYS A 53 5.43 6.34 5.12
N SER A 54 5.37 5.03 5.24
CA SER A 54 4.76 4.37 6.40
C SER A 54 5.48 4.76 7.69
N VAL A 55 6.83 4.78 7.68
CA VAL A 55 7.66 5.21 8.82
C VAL A 55 7.34 6.66 9.23
N LYS A 56 7.21 7.57 8.25
CA LYS A 56 6.80 8.97 8.51
C LYS A 56 5.50 9.04 9.31
N TYR A 57 4.45 8.37 8.83
CA TYR A 57 3.13 8.44 9.47
C TYR A 57 3.07 7.66 10.79
N MET A 58 3.80 6.56 10.93
CA MET A 58 3.93 5.86 12.22
C MET A 58 4.60 6.76 13.29
N ARG A 59 5.62 7.55 12.89
CA ARG A 59 6.26 8.53 13.77
C ARG A 59 5.29 9.64 14.17
N GLU A 60 4.53 10.21 13.22
CA GLU A 60 3.51 11.24 13.52
C GLU A 60 2.41 10.72 14.46
N LEU A 61 2.04 9.45 14.33
CA LEU A 61 1.07 8.79 15.22
C LEU A 61 1.66 8.46 16.60
N GLY A 62 2.99 8.44 16.75
CA GLY A 62 3.68 8.08 17.98
C GLY A 62 3.76 6.58 18.24
N VAL A 63 3.69 5.76 17.19
CA VAL A 63 3.72 4.29 17.30
C VAL A 63 4.97 3.64 16.73
N LEU A 64 5.89 4.41 16.13
CA LEU A 64 7.05 3.89 15.39
C LEU A 64 7.94 3.01 16.26
N ASP A 65 8.29 3.45 17.47
CA ASP A 65 9.19 2.72 18.37
C ASP A 65 8.61 1.36 18.78
N GLN A 66 7.29 1.28 18.90
CA GLN A 66 6.61 0.02 19.20
C GLN A 66 6.59 -0.91 17.98
N VAL A 67 6.37 -0.34 16.78
CA VAL A 67 6.39 -1.10 15.52
C VAL A 67 7.78 -1.67 15.24
N ALA A 68 8.84 -0.93 15.55
CA ALA A 68 10.23 -1.37 15.39
C ALA A 68 10.58 -2.61 16.24
N ASN A 69 9.81 -2.87 17.31
CA ASN A 69 9.99 -4.02 18.20
C ASN A 69 9.07 -5.21 17.86
N LEU A 70 8.24 -5.11 16.82
CA LEU A 70 7.40 -6.22 16.38
C LEU A 70 8.24 -7.30 15.68
N ASN A 71 7.75 -8.53 15.69
CA ASN A 71 8.40 -9.62 14.98
C ASN A 71 8.35 -9.35 13.46
N GLY A 72 9.54 -9.23 12.85
CA GLY A 72 9.75 -8.88 11.46
C GLY A 72 11.21 -8.59 11.19
N SER A 73 11.51 -7.92 10.10
CA SER A 73 12.87 -7.53 9.72
C SER A 73 13.01 -6.03 9.58
N THR A 74 14.10 -5.47 10.13
CA THR A 74 14.53 -4.10 9.84
C THR A 74 15.30 -4.08 8.53
N ILE A 75 14.92 -3.18 7.64
CA ILE A 75 15.46 -3.05 6.28
C ILE A 75 16.29 -1.80 6.17
N ARG A 76 17.56 -1.95 5.75
CA ARG A 76 18.51 -0.87 5.51
C ARG A 76 18.97 -0.78 4.07
N ARG A 77 18.60 -1.76 3.23
CA ARG A 77 19.00 -1.80 1.82
C ARG A 77 17.82 -2.21 0.93
N ILE A 78 17.84 -1.69 -0.29
CA ILE A 78 16.94 -2.08 -1.37
C ILE A 78 17.79 -2.54 -2.55
N THR A 79 17.64 -3.77 -2.98
CA THR A 79 18.33 -4.34 -4.14
C THR A 79 17.42 -4.33 -5.35
N PHE A 80 17.92 -3.84 -6.46
CA PHE A 80 17.28 -3.93 -7.77
C PHE A 80 18.05 -4.87 -8.69
N GLY A 81 17.38 -5.91 -9.19
CA GLY A 81 17.92 -6.86 -10.16
C GLY A 81 17.37 -6.63 -11.56
N SER A 82 18.23 -6.64 -12.58
CA SER A 82 17.85 -6.52 -14.00
C SER A 82 17.49 -7.87 -14.61
N PRO A 83 16.81 -7.89 -15.79
CA PRO A 83 16.60 -9.13 -16.54
C PRO A 83 17.88 -9.87 -16.96
N SER A 84 19.04 -9.18 -17.00
CA SER A 84 20.34 -9.79 -17.21
C SER A 84 21.05 -10.18 -15.92
N HIS A 85 20.33 -10.20 -14.78
CA HIS A 85 20.82 -10.62 -13.46
C HIS A 85 21.96 -9.77 -12.89
N LYS A 86 22.11 -8.51 -13.36
CA LYS A 86 22.93 -7.52 -12.67
C LYS A 86 22.12 -6.85 -11.59
N GLN A 87 22.79 -6.48 -10.51
CA GLN A 87 22.15 -5.90 -9.33
C GLN A 87 22.87 -4.64 -8.89
N PHE A 88 22.15 -3.76 -8.23
CA PHE A 88 22.72 -2.68 -7.43
C PHE A 88 21.89 -2.45 -6.16
N ASP A 89 22.58 -1.98 -5.13
CA ASP A 89 21.98 -1.73 -3.81
C ASP A 89 21.82 -0.25 -3.54
N ILE A 90 20.72 0.10 -2.93
CA ILE A 90 20.46 1.42 -2.36
C ILE A 90 20.48 1.30 -0.84
N HIS A 91 21.39 2.03 -0.21
CA HIS A 91 21.52 2.09 1.24
C HIS A 91 20.65 3.21 1.80
N LEU A 92 19.67 2.87 2.64
CA LEU A 92 18.76 3.85 3.26
C LEU A 92 19.46 4.70 4.32
N ASN A 93 20.48 4.16 4.97
CA ASN A 93 21.27 4.82 6.02
C ASN A 93 22.53 5.53 5.50
N ASN A 94 22.61 5.83 4.19
CA ASN A 94 23.73 6.58 3.64
C ASN A 94 23.84 7.95 4.35
N PRO A 95 25.02 8.32 4.91
CA PRO A 95 25.22 9.61 5.56
C PRO A 95 24.98 10.82 4.65
N GLN A 96 25.03 10.63 3.34
CA GLN A 96 24.72 11.64 2.33
C GLN A 96 23.20 11.82 2.15
N ASN A 97 22.40 10.87 2.60
CA ASN A 97 20.95 10.97 2.61
C ASN A 97 20.54 11.98 3.70
N LYS A 98 20.11 13.15 3.29
CA LYS A 98 19.58 14.21 4.17
C LYS A 98 18.17 13.91 4.68
N GLY A 99 17.55 12.84 4.20
CA GLY A 99 16.21 12.40 4.62
C GLY A 99 16.22 11.78 6.02
N ASP A 100 15.14 12.00 6.77
CA ASP A 100 14.94 11.46 8.13
C ASP A 100 14.71 9.96 8.20
N ILE A 101 14.60 9.28 7.01
CA ILE A 101 14.26 7.87 6.92
C ILE A 101 15.53 7.07 6.63
N LYS A 102 16.01 6.37 7.66
CA LYS A 102 17.25 5.58 7.60
C LYS A 102 16.99 4.07 7.51
N GLU A 103 15.76 3.65 7.71
CA GLU A 103 15.34 2.26 7.69
C GLU A 103 13.87 2.12 7.35
N GLY A 104 13.48 0.93 6.90
CA GLY A 104 12.13 0.46 6.74
C GLY A 104 11.94 -0.85 7.48
N TYR A 105 10.78 -1.47 7.34
CA TYR A 105 10.49 -2.74 8.00
C TYR A 105 9.77 -3.68 7.04
N VAL A 106 9.94 -4.97 7.25
CA VAL A 106 9.06 -6.01 6.69
C VAL A 106 8.44 -6.75 7.87
N ILE A 107 7.16 -6.54 8.09
CA ILE A 107 6.43 -7.12 9.20
C ILE A 107 5.17 -7.79 8.65
N PRO A 108 4.95 -9.09 8.89
CA PRO A 108 3.75 -9.78 8.46
C PRO A 108 2.48 -8.98 8.81
N ARG A 109 1.57 -8.83 7.84
CA ARG A 109 0.37 -8.02 8.00
C ARG A 109 -0.54 -8.49 9.13
N GLU A 110 -0.50 -9.76 9.48
CA GLU A 110 -1.19 -10.30 10.64
C GLU A 110 -0.70 -9.63 11.94
N ILE A 111 0.61 -9.40 12.05
CA ILE A 111 1.24 -8.76 13.21
C ILE A 111 1.04 -7.24 13.16
N TYR A 112 1.40 -6.62 12.03
CA TYR A 112 1.36 -5.15 11.89
C TYR A 112 -0.07 -4.60 11.96
N ASP A 113 -1.01 -5.18 11.20
CA ASP A 113 -2.38 -4.71 11.20
C ASP A 113 -3.03 -4.91 12.57
N ASN A 114 -2.77 -6.05 13.24
CA ASN A 114 -3.26 -6.29 14.59
C ASN A 114 -2.72 -5.29 15.60
N PHE A 115 -1.44 -4.96 15.52
CA PHE A 115 -0.85 -3.93 16.38
C PHE A 115 -1.57 -2.58 16.24
N LEU A 116 -1.77 -2.11 15.01
CA LEU A 116 -2.50 -0.85 14.76
C LEU A 116 -3.97 -0.96 15.20
N PHE A 117 -4.57 -2.12 15.04
CA PHE A 117 -5.96 -2.37 15.44
C PHE A 117 -6.14 -2.31 16.97
N GLU A 118 -5.22 -2.92 17.73
CA GLU A 118 -5.21 -2.81 19.19
C GLU A 118 -4.98 -1.34 19.64
N LYS A 119 -4.09 -0.59 18.96
CA LYS A 119 -3.93 0.84 19.22
C LYS A 119 -5.21 1.65 18.93
N ALA A 120 -5.94 1.29 17.90
CA ALA A 120 -7.21 1.94 17.61
C ALA A 120 -8.29 1.59 18.66
N LYS A 121 -8.31 0.38 19.22
CA LYS A 121 -9.23 -0.01 20.31
C LYS A 121 -9.06 0.84 21.58
N GLU A 122 -7.86 1.37 21.83
CA GLU A 122 -7.62 2.24 22.98
C GLU A 122 -8.36 3.59 22.87
N VAL A 123 -8.75 3.99 21.65
CA VAL A 123 -9.26 5.35 21.36
C VAL A 123 -10.62 5.42 20.67
N THR A 124 -11.11 4.29 20.15
CA THR A 124 -12.41 4.24 19.45
C THR A 124 -13.16 2.94 19.69
N GLU A 125 -14.47 2.97 19.52
CA GLU A 125 -15.28 1.76 19.50
C GLU A 125 -15.02 0.97 18.21
N ILE A 126 -14.89 -0.35 18.33
CA ILE A 126 -14.68 -1.26 17.19
C ILE A 126 -15.68 -2.40 17.26
N ILE A 127 -16.30 -2.72 16.13
CA ILE A 127 -17.13 -3.91 15.97
C ILE A 127 -16.50 -4.80 14.90
N GLU A 128 -15.99 -5.93 15.32
CA GLU A 128 -15.49 -7.01 14.46
C GLU A 128 -16.64 -7.88 13.95
N ASN A 129 -16.41 -8.65 12.89
CA ASN A 129 -17.44 -9.48 12.23
C ASN A 129 -18.68 -8.68 11.79
N PHE A 130 -18.49 -7.39 11.50
CA PHE A 130 -19.54 -6.53 11.00
C PHE A 130 -19.42 -6.37 9.48
N ASN A 131 -20.29 -7.03 8.75
CA ASN A 131 -20.30 -6.96 7.30
C ASN A 131 -21.22 -5.83 6.84
N VAL A 132 -20.62 -4.69 6.47
CA VAL A 132 -21.35 -3.56 5.90
C VAL A 132 -21.92 -3.95 4.54
N ASN A 133 -23.22 -3.76 4.35
CA ASN A 133 -23.95 -4.17 3.16
C ASN A 133 -24.45 -2.98 2.34
N ASP A 134 -24.84 -1.88 2.99
CA ASP A 134 -25.44 -0.74 2.32
C ASP A 134 -25.20 0.59 3.05
N LEU A 135 -25.44 1.68 2.34
CA LEU A 135 -25.50 3.04 2.86
C LEU A 135 -26.96 3.41 3.20
N LEU A 136 -27.15 4.16 4.26
CA LEU A 136 -28.45 4.69 4.64
C LEU A 136 -28.57 6.14 4.15
N TYR A 137 -29.71 6.46 3.57
CA TYR A 137 -29.98 7.78 3.01
C TYR A 137 -31.23 8.40 3.61
N GLU A 138 -31.20 9.71 3.83
CA GLU A 138 -32.32 10.56 4.11
C GLU A 138 -32.22 11.83 3.25
N ASN A 139 -33.27 12.18 2.50
CA ASN A 139 -33.28 13.33 1.59
C ASN A 139 -32.04 13.38 0.67
N ASN A 140 -31.65 12.24 0.10
CA ASN A 140 -30.45 12.03 -0.74
C ASN A 140 -29.08 12.28 -0.05
N LYS A 141 -29.06 12.45 1.28
CA LYS A 141 -27.83 12.57 2.05
C LYS A 141 -27.53 11.25 2.74
N ILE A 142 -26.28 10.88 2.81
CA ILE A 142 -25.82 9.73 3.59
C ILE A 142 -25.96 10.09 5.08
N ILE A 143 -26.66 9.23 5.83
CA ILE A 143 -26.86 9.38 7.26
C ILE A 143 -26.29 8.23 8.07
N GLY A 144 -25.74 7.21 7.42
CA GLY A 144 -25.19 6.05 8.10
C GLY A 144 -24.97 4.86 7.18
N ILE A 145 -24.84 3.70 7.80
CA ILE A 145 -24.67 2.41 7.11
C ILE A 145 -25.61 1.35 7.70
N SER A 146 -25.88 0.32 6.89
CA SER A 146 -26.47 -0.93 7.37
C SER A 146 -25.53 -2.09 7.14
N GLY A 147 -25.57 -3.09 8.02
CA GLY A 147 -24.72 -4.27 7.92
C GLY A 147 -25.21 -5.42 8.80
N LYS A 148 -24.53 -6.56 8.68
CA LYS A 148 -24.84 -7.75 9.46
C LYS A 148 -23.75 -8.01 10.51
N HIS A 149 -24.17 -8.20 11.75
CA HIS A 149 -23.36 -8.67 12.86
C HIS A 149 -24.10 -9.80 13.58
N LYS A 150 -23.44 -10.94 13.81
CA LYS A 150 -24.06 -12.11 14.47
C LYS A 150 -25.40 -12.53 13.86
N LYS A 151 -25.50 -12.48 12.52
CA LYS A 151 -26.69 -12.80 11.69
C LYS A 151 -27.83 -11.76 11.77
N GLU A 152 -27.77 -10.76 12.63
CA GLU A 152 -28.75 -9.68 12.72
C GLU A 152 -28.35 -8.48 11.87
N VAL A 153 -29.34 -7.75 11.36
CA VAL A 153 -29.12 -6.50 10.64
C VAL A 153 -29.10 -5.35 11.64
N HIS A 154 -28.05 -4.53 11.56
CA HIS A 154 -27.87 -3.35 12.39
C HIS A 154 -27.74 -2.11 11.50
N GLN A 155 -28.17 -0.98 12.02
CA GLN A 155 -27.99 0.35 11.44
C GLN A 155 -27.15 1.20 12.38
N ILE A 156 -26.18 1.91 11.83
CA ILE A 156 -25.30 2.82 12.58
C ILE A 156 -25.29 4.15 11.85
N TYR A 157 -25.43 5.23 12.60
CA TYR A 157 -25.64 6.56 12.06
C TYR A 157 -24.43 7.47 12.32
N ALA A 158 -24.02 8.19 11.30
CA ALA A 158 -23.06 9.28 11.34
C ALA A 158 -23.19 10.13 10.07
N PRO A 159 -22.88 11.44 10.12
CA PRO A 159 -22.94 12.32 8.96
C PRO A 159 -21.81 12.06 7.94
N LEU A 160 -20.75 11.31 8.33
CA LEU A 160 -19.60 11.05 7.48
C LEU A 160 -19.20 9.58 7.54
N ILE A 161 -18.99 8.98 6.36
CA ILE A 161 -18.49 7.62 6.18
C ILE A 161 -17.10 7.67 5.56
N LEU A 162 -16.12 7.02 6.19
CA LEU A 162 -14.81 6.76 5.61
C LEU A 162 -14.73 5.31 5.09
N GLY A 163 -14.66 5.14 3.77
CA GLY A 163 -14.50 3.85 3.13
C GLY A 163 -13.02 3.43 3.15
N CYS A 164 -12.65 2.60 4.12
CA CYS A 164 -11.30 2.06 4.35
C CYS A 164 -11.23 0.54 4.09
N ASP A 165 -12.19 0.00 3.34
CA ASP A 165 -12.47 -1.43 3.17
C ASP A 165 -11.70 -2.08 2.01
N GLY A 166 -10.64 -1.40 1.55
CA GLY A 166 -9.59 -1.96 0.70
C GLY A 166 -10.00 -2.14 -0.77
N ALA A 167 -9.21 -2.90 -1.52
CA ALA A 167 -9.34 -3.04 -2.98
C ALA A 167 -10.70 -3.58 -3.46
N LYS A 168 -11.42 -4.33 -2.62
CA LYS A 168 -12.76 -4.83 -2.90
C LYS A 168 -13.84 -4.05 -2.14
N SER A 169 -13.66 -2.73 -2.06
CA SER A 169 -14.52 -1.84 -1.28
C SER A 169 -15.99 -2.02 -1.60
N THR A 170 -16.77 -2.31 -0.56
CA THR A 170 -18.24 -2.31 -0.62
C THR A 170 -18.76 -0.88 -0.72
N ILE A 171 -18.14 0.06 0.02
CA ILE A 171 -18.54 1.47 0.01
C ILE A 171 -18.33 2.06 -1.39
N ALA A 172 -17.13 1.91 -1.99
CA ALA A 172 -16.87 2.41 -3.34
C ALA A 172 -17.86 1.84 -4.37
N ARG A 173 -18.15 0.54 -4.29
CA ARG A 173 -19.10 -0.13 -5.20
C ARG A 173 -20.52 0.40 -5.05
N LYS A 174 -21.00 0.60 -3.81
CA LYS A 174 -22.35 1.13 -3.53
C LYS A 174 -22.50 2.57 -4.01
N LEU A 175 -21.42 3.33 -4.00
CA LEU A 175 -21.36 4.70 -4.50
C LEU A 175 -21.13 4.81 -6.02
N GLY A 176 -20.93 3.68 -6.72
CA GLY A 176 -20.65 3.66 -8.16
C GLY A 176 -19.24 4.08 -8.54
N PHE A 177 -18.31 4.17 -7.57
CA PHE A 177 -16.90 4.54 -7.83
C PHE A 177 -15.98 3.33 -8.02
N HIS A 178 -16.44 2.13 -7.69
CA HIS A 178 -15.66 0.93 -7.88
C HIS A 178 -15.76 0.45 -9.33
N THR A 179 -14.66 0.55 -10.05
CA THR A 179 -14.55 0.03 -11.41
C THR A 179 -13.45 -1.02 -11.48
N GLU A 180 -13.77 -2.21 -12.00
CA GLU A 180 -12.76 -3.18 -12.39
C GLU A 180 -12.07 -2.72 -13.69
N ASP A 181 -11.02 -1.96 -13.52
CA ASP A 181 -10.22 -1.42 -14.61
C ASP A 181 -8.96 -2.26 -14.81
N GLN A 182 -8.85 -2.91 -15.97
CA GLN A 182 -7.71 -3.79 -16.28
C GLN A 182 -6.41 -3.01 -16.52
N GLU A 183 -6.51 -1.79 -17.04
CA GLU A 183 -5.35 -0.93 -17.32
C GLU A 183 -4.74 -0.36 -16.04
N ASN A 184 -5.57 -0.10 -15.04
CA ASN A 184 -5.17 0.50 -13.78
C ASN A 184 -5.23 -0.46 -12.59
N THR A 185 -5.14 -1.77 -12.86
CA THR A 185 -5.10 -2.80 -11.84
C THR A 185 -3.89 -3.71 -12.08
N ALA A 186 -3.13 -3.97 -11.03
CA ALA A 186 -2.15 -5.06 -11.00
C ALA A 186 -2.73 -6.26 -10.24
N ILE A 187 -2.17 -7.43 -10.51
CA ILE A 187 -2.39 -8.62 -9.70
C ILE A 187 -1.06 -9.10 -9.17
N ALA A 188 -1.08 -9.58 -7.95
CA ALA A 188 0.10 -10.10 -7.27
C ALA A 188 -0.23 -11.44 -6.62
N ILE A 189 0.80 -12.26 -6.47
CA ILE A 189 0.76 -13.48 -5.69
C ILE A 189 1.91 -13.48 -4.70
N ARG A 190 1.69 -13.98 -3.49
CA ARG A 190 2.74 -14.15 -2.50
C ARG A 190 2.62 -15.49 -1.78
N CYS A 191 3.74 -15.94 -1.23
CA CYS A 191 3.85 -17.12 -0.39
C CYS A 191 4.94 -16.87 0.65
N TYR A 192 4.72 -17.28 1.89
CA TYR A 192 5.81 -17.33 2.86
C TYR A 192 6.64 -18.59 2.66
N TYR A 193 7.95 -18.41 2.75
CA TYR A 193 8.93 -19.48 2.69
C TYR A 193 9.82 -19.44 3.92
N GLU A 194 10.18 -20.59 4.43
CA GLU A 194 11.22 -20.80 5.45
C GLU A 194 12.48 -21.32 4.76
N GLY A 195 13.66 -20.91 5.24
CA GLY A 195 14.95 -21.47 4.80
C GLY A 195 15.46 -20.94 3.46
N VAL A 196 14.98 -19.77 3.00
CA VAL A 196 15.55 -19.10 1.82
C VAL A 196 16.93 -18.58 2.15
N LYS A 197 17.95 -18.99 1.37
CA LYS A 197 19.35 -18.60 1.60
C LYS A 197 19.63 -17.15 1.22
N GLY A 198 20.57 -16.53 1.93
CA GLY A 198 21.07 -15.19 1.62
C GLY A 198 20.11 -14.06 1.98
N LEU A 199 19.15 -14.29 2.87
CA LEU A 199 18.33 -13.23 3.46
C LEU A 199 19.21 -12.39 4.39
N THR A 200 19.07 -11.06 4.31
CA THR A 200 19.76 -10.09 5.15
C THR A 200 18.83 -8.93 5.52
N ASP A 201 19.38 -7.75 5.80
CA ASP A 201 18.63 -6.52 6.07
C ASP A 201 18.18 -5.80 4.78
N GLN A 202 17.90 -6.54 3.70
CA GLN A 202 17.53 -5.99 2.40
C GLN A 202 16.22 -6.57 1.87
N ILE A 203 15.45 -5.73 1.20
CA ILE A 203 14.40 -6.17 0.28
C ILE A 203 14.97 -6.22 -1.13
N GLU A 204 14.57 -7.22 -1.89
CA GLU A 204 15.04 -7.44 -3.25
C GLU A 204 13.86 -7.37 -4.23
N LEU A 205 14.05 -6.60 -5.30
CA LEU A 205 13.11 -6.41 -6.39
C LEU A 205 13.80 -6.81 -7.70
N HIS A 206 13.41 -7.92 -8.29
CA HIS A 206 14.00 -8.47 -9.49
C HIS A 206 13.08 -8.36 -10.69
N PHE A 207 13.50 -7.62 -11.69
CA PHE A 207 12.84 -7.58 -13.01
C PHE A 207 13.30 -8.79 -13.80
N VAL A 208 12.51 -9.86 -13.79
CA VAL A 208 12.81 -11.12 -14.50
C VAL A 208 11.90 -11.26 -15.72
N ASP A 209 12.40 -11.91 -16.77
CA ASP A 209 11.69 -12.01 -18.04
C ASP A 209 10.30 -12.63 -17.91
N GLU A 210 10.13 -13.59 -16.99
CA GLU A 210 8.88 -14.29 -16.73
C GLU A 210 7.78 -13.42 -16.14
N VAL A 211 8.13 -12.25 -15.58
CA VAL A 211 7.22 -11.38 -14.83
C VAL A 211 7.05 -10.00 -15.47
N LEU A 212 7.91 -9.63 -16.44
CA LEU A 212 7.81 -8.32 -17.09
C LEU A 212 6.42 -8.07 -17.71
N PRO A 213 5.89 -6.86 -17.56
CA PRO A 213 6.40 -5.63 -16.94
C PRO A 213 6.02 -5.51 -15.46
N GLY A 214 6.46 -6.43 -14.65
CA GLY A 214 6.33 -6.46 -13.20
C GLY A 214 7.67 -6.83 -12.58
N TYR A 215 7.63 -7.33 -11.35
CA TYR A 215 8.83 -7.77 -10.64
C TYR A 215 8.53 -8.96 -9.71
N PHE A 216 9.55 -9.72 -9.44
CA PHE A 216 9.64 -10.74 -8.41
C PHE A 216 10.32 -10.14 -7.18
N TRP A 217 9.85 -10.45 -5.98
CA TRP A 217 10.42 -9.93 -4.75
C TRP A 217 10.83 -11.02 -3.76
N LEU A 218 11.89 -10.71 -2.99
CA LEU A 218 12.33 -11.47 -1.82
C LEU A 218 12.44 -10.50 -0.64
N PHE A 219 11.54 -10.61 0.31
CA PHE A 219 11.49 -9.75 1.48
C PHE A 219 11.66 -10.57 2.75
N PRO A 220 12.72 -10.36 3.55
CA PRO A 220 12.89 -11.05 4.82
C PRO A 220 11.78 -10.61 5.79
N ALA A 221 11.10 -11.56 6.43
CA ALA A 221 9.94 -11.30 7.29
C ALA A 221 10.16 -11.75 8.75
N GLY A 222 11.42 -11.85 9.18
CA GLY A 222 11.80 -12.34 10.52
C GLY A 222 11.93 -13.87 10.59
N ASP A 223 12.58 -14.38 11.63
CA ASP A 223 12.64 -15.81 11.99
C ASP A 223 12.96 -16.78 10.85
N ASN A 224 13.94 -16.45 9.99
CA ASN A 224 14.31 -17.23 8.80
C ASN A 224 13.16 -17.40 7.78
N ILE A 225 12.14 -16.52 7.86
CA ILE A 225 10.98 -16.49 6.96
C ILE A 225 11.18 -15.38 5.93
N ALA A 226 10.77 -15.66 4.70
CA ALA A 226 10.70 -14.67 3.63
C ALA A 226 9.29 -14.58 3.04
N ASN A 227 8.83 -13.37 2.79
CA ASN A 227 7.69 -13.09 1.93
C ASN A 227 8.19 -13.05 0.49
N ILE A 228 7.81 -14.06 -0.28
CA ILE A 228 8.23 -14.23 -1.67
C ILE A 228 7.02 -14.07 -2.57
N GLY A 229 7.17 -13.30 -3.64
CA GLY A 229 6.06 -13.16 -4.56
C GLY A 229 6.42 -12.44 -5.85
N LEU A 230 5.40 -12.25 -6.66
CA LEU A 230 5.49 -11.50 -7.92
C LEU A 230 4.22 -10.71 -8.17
N GLY A 231 4.37 -9.62 -8.91
CA GLY A 231 3.25 -8.78 -9.29
C GLY A 231 3.42 -8.23 -10.69
N LEU A 232 2.33 -8.17 -11.44
CA LEU A 232 2.31 -7.61 -12.78
C LEU A 232 0.96 -7.00 -13.12
N SER A 233 0.90 -6.18 -14.17
CA SER A 233 -0.34 -5.59 -14.63
C SER A 233 -1.36 -6.68 -15.00
N LYS A 234 -2.63 -6.49 -14.61
CA LYS A 234 -3.74 -7.40 -14.93
C LYS A 234 -3.92 -7.62 -16.44
N LYS A 235 -3.62 -6.60 -17.23
CA LYS A 235 -3.64 -6.67 -18.70
C LYS A 235 -2.64 -7.69 -19.25
N PHE A 236 -1.42 -7.73 -18.69
CA PHE A 236 -0.37 -8.66 -19.12
C PHE A 236 -0.62 -10.06 -18.57
N ALA A 237 -1.03 -10.18 -17.32
CA ALA A 237 -1.37 -11.48 -16.72
C ALA A 237 -2.48 -12.24 -17.46
N LYS A 238 -3.42 -11.51 -18.07
CA LYS A 238 -4.48 -12.14 -18.91
C LYS A 238 -3.97 -12.68 -20.25
N LYS A 239 -2.81 -12.24 -20.71
CA LYS A 239 -2.19 -12.73 -21.96
C LYS A 239 -1.33 -13.96 -21.75
N ASP A 240 -0.92 -14.22 -20.51
CA ASP A 240 -0.15 -15.39 -20.15
C ASP A 240 -1.13 -16.54 -19.80
N GLU A 241 -0.94 -17.69 -20.39
CA GLU A 241 -1.75 -18.87 -20.13
C GLU A 241 -1.40 -19.54 -18.79
N ARG A 242 -0.22 -19.25 -18.24
CA ARG A 242 0.24 -19.80 -16.97
C ARG A 242 -0.48 -19.13 -15.80
N LYS A 243 -0.71 -19.90 -14.75
CA LYS A 243 -1.15 -19.35 -13.46
C LYS A 243 0.03 -18.61 -12.79
N LEU A 244 -0.24 -17.55 -12.06
CA LEU A 244 0.81 -16.83 -11.32
C LEU A 244 1.59 -17.73 -10.37
N SER A 245 0.96 -18.77 -9.80
CA SER A 245 1.64 -19.76 -8.96
C SER A 245 2.66 -20.60 -9.74
N GLN A 246 2.39 -20.91 -11.00
CA GLN A 246 3.34 -21.61 -11.87
C GLN A 246 4.52 -20.70 -12.22
N ILE A 247 4.24 -19.43 -12.55
CA ILE A 247 5.32 -18.43 -12.78
C ILE A 247 6.19 -18.27 -11.53
N LEU A 248 5.58 -18.23 -10.33
CA LEU A 248 6.33 -18.16 -9.08
C LEU A 248 7.25 -19.37 -8.89
N ASP A 249 6.76 -20.57 -9.19
CA ASP A 249 7.54 -21.81 -9.10
C ASP A 249 8.66 -21.85 -10.15
N GLU A 250 8.40 -21.41 -11.38
CA GLU A 250 9.41 -21.31 -12.45
C GLU A 250 10.53 -20.32 -12.08
N VAL A 251 10.19 -19.13 -11.54
CA VAL A 251 11.18 -18.14 -11.13
C VAL A 251 12.04 -18.67 -9.99
N THR A 252 11.44 -19.26 -8.94
CA THR A 252 12.20 -19.80 -7.81
C THR A 252 13.08 -21.00 -8.18
N ALA A 253 12.71 -21.78 -9.19
CA ALA A 253 13.47 -22.91 -9.74
C ALA A 253 14.46 -22.50 -10.83
N SER A 254 14.46 -21.24 -11.27
CA SER A 254 15.36 -20.77 -12.34
C SER A 254 16.84 -20.92 -11.95
N PRO A 255 17.75 -21.06 -12.92
CA PRO A 255 19.19 -21.20 -12.64
C PRO A 255 19.75 -20.10 -11.74
N TYR A 256 19.15 -18.91 -11.78
CA TYR A 256 19.59 -17.76 -11.00
C TYR A 256 19.17 -17.83 -9.52
N PHE A 257 17.98 -18.37 -9.24
CA PHE A 257 17.44 -18.43 -7.88
C PHE A 257 17.48 -19.80 -7.21
N LYS A 258 17.58 -20.89 -7.98
CA LYS A 258 17.46 -22.27 -7.48
C LYS A 258 18.32 -22.58 -6.24
N ASP A 259 19.55 -22.06 -6.17
CA ASP A 259 20.45 -22.32 -5.06
C ASP A 259 19.98 -21.64 -3.77
N ARG A 260 19.30 -20.49 -3.89
CA ARG A 260 18.68 -19.77 -2.77
C ARG A 260 17.46 -20.51 -2.22
N PHE A 261 16.76 -21.26 -3.08
CA PHE A 261 15.55 -21.98 -2.73
C PHE A 261 15.77 -23.49 -2.53
N SER A 262 17.02 -24.01 -2.59
CA SER A 262 17.34 -25.44 -2.53
C SER A 262 16.79 -26.13 -1.27
N ASP A 263 16.81 -25.44 -0.13
CA ASP A 263 16.34 -25.95 1.16
C ASP A 263 15.05 -25.24 1.63
N ALA A 264 14.53 -24.33 0.82
CA ALA A 264 13.38 -23.53 1.16
C ALA A 264 12.07 -24.33 1.10
N LYS A 265 11.19 -24.09 2.09
CA LYS A 265 9.88 -24.73 2.19
C LYS A 265 8.78 -23.67 2.14
N LYS A 266 7.75 -23.90 1.33
CA LYS A 266 6.53 -23.10 1.37
C LYS A 266 5.79 -23.35 2.67
N LEU A 267 5.47 -22.30 3.42
CA LEU A 267 4.70 -22.41 4.65
C LEU A 267 3.18 -22.41 4.39
N GLU A 268 2.77 -22.02 3.19
CA GLU A 268 1.37 -21.96 2.80
C GLU A 268 1.22 -22.13 1.28
N LYS A 269 -0.03 -22.23 0.81
CA LYS A 269 -0.31 -22.12 -0.63
C LYS A 269 -0.18 -20.67 -1.07
N PRO A 270 0.39 -20.39 -2.27
CA PRO A 270 0.45 -19.04 -2.80
C PRO A 270 -0.93 -18.38 -2.85
N LYS A 271 -1.04 -17.13 -2.38
CA LYS A 271 -2.29 -16.36 -2.30
C LYS A 271 -2.20 -15.13 -3.19
N GLY A 272 -3.26 -14.86 -3.97
CA GLY A 272 -3.32 -13.76 -4.93
C GLY A 272 -4.22 -12.61 -4.48
N TRP A 273 -3.89 -11.38 -4.93
CA TRP A 273 -4.68 -10.19 -4.66
C TRP A 273 -4.66 -9.21 -5.83
N SER A 274 -5.73 -8.43 -5.97
CA SER A 274 -5.82 -7.33 -6.94
C SER A 274 -5.44 -6.02 -6.29
N LEU A 275 -4.68 -5.19 -7.02
CA LEU A 275 -4.10 -3.94 -6.57
C LEU A 275 -4.62 -2.79 -7.44
N PRO A 276 -5.56 -1.96 -6.95
CA PRO A 276 -6.02 -0.78 -7.68
C PRO A 276 -4.95 0.32 -7.64
N LEU A 277 -4.32 0.56 -8.80
CA LEU A 277 -3.19 1.48 -8.92
C LEU A 277 -3.64 2.93 -9.03
N GLY A 278 -2.88 3.83 -8.41
CA GLY A 278 -3.04 5.28 -8.46
C GLY A 278 -2.52 5.93 -9.75
N ARG A 279 -2.74 5.30 -10.89
CA ARG A 279 -2.31 5.82 -12.21
C ARG A 279 -3.15 7.00 -12.68
N ILE A 280 -4.40 7.03 -12.26
CA ILE A 280 -5.38 8.07 -12.61
C ILE A 280 -6.04 8.61 -11.34
N GLN A 281 -6.44 9.86 -11.41
CA GLN A 281 -7.23 10.49 -10.36
C GLN A 281 -8.67 9.98 -10.44
N ARG A 282 -9.03 9.10 -9.49
CA ARG A 282 -10.42 8.65 -9.35
C ARG A 282 -11.16 9.55 -8.35
N PRO A 283 -12.44 9.80 -8.54
CA PRO A 283 -13.26 10.41 -7.50
C PRO A 283 -13.18 9.58 -6.21
N SER A 284 -12.87 10.25 -5.10
CA SER A 284 -12.69 9.61 -3.80
C SER A 284 -13.50 10.28 -2.68
N TYR A 285 -14.46 11.11 -3.05
CA TYR A 285 -15.30 11.86 -2.12
C TYR A 285 -16.66 12.22 -2.74
N GLY A 286 -17.60 12.59 -1.88
CA GLY A 286 -18.91 13.09 -2.24
C GLY A 286 -19.69 13.52 -0.99
N ASP A 287 -20.99 13.76 -1.11
CA ASP A 287 -21.81 14.17 0.02
C ASP A 287 -21.85 13.08 1.10
N GLY A 288 -21.25 13.37 2.27
CA GLY A 288 -21.21 12.48 3.43
C GLY A 288 -20.22 11.31 3.34
N PHE A 289 -19.27 11.28 2.40
CA PHE A 289 -18.27 10.20 2.34
C PHE A 289 -16.91 10.62 1.78
N MET A 290 -15.86 9.87 2.19
CA MET A 290 -14.54 9.85 1.57
C MET A 290 -14.03 8.41 1.48
N LEU A 291 -13.34 8.06 0.38
CA LEU A 291 -12.69 6.75 0.16
C LEU A 291 -11.19 6.89 0.40
N LEU A 292 -10.57 5.93 1.10
CA LEU A 292 -9.18 5.98 1.55
C LEU A 292 -8.39 4.76 1.10
N GLY A 293 -7.08 4.93 0.92
CA GLY A 293 -6.16 3.85 0.57
C GLY A 293 -6.57 3.09 -0.70
N ASP A 294 -6.59 1.75 -0.62
CA ASP A 294 -6.94 0.91 -1.77
C ASP A 294 -8.38 1.14 -2.25
N ALA A 295 -9.31 1.52 -1.36
CA ALA A 295 -10.68 1.84 -1.75
C ALA A 295 -10.76 3.08 -2.66
N ALA A 296 -9.80 3.99 -2.54
CA ALA A 296 -9.61 5.15 -3.43
C ALA A 296 -8.67 4.86 -4.62
N GLY A 297 -8.08 3.66 -4.69
CA GLY A 297 -7.14 3.29 -5.74
C GLY A 297 -5.82 4.07 -5.66
N LEU A 298 -5.22 4.17 -4.47
CA LEU A 298 -4.00 4.95 -4.21
C LEU A 298 -2.71 4.13 -4.14
N ILE A 299 -2.71 2.88 -4.61
CA ILE A 299 -1.50 2.05 -4.63
C ILE A 299 -0.51 2.59 -5.66
N ASP A 300 0.76 2.73 -5.26
CA ASP A 300 1.82 3.19 -6.16
C ASP A 300 1.99 2.22 -7.35
N PRO A 301 1.95 2.72 -8.60
CA PRO A 301 1.97 1.86 -9.78
C PRO A 301 3.28 1.10 -10.00
N PHE A 302 4.41 1.61 -9.52
CA PHE A 302 5.72 1.01 -9.75
C PHE A 302 6.17 0.12 -8.60
N THR A 303 6.05 0.62 -7.36
CA THR A 303 6.53 -0.09 -6.18
C THR A 303 5.49 -1.01 -5.56
N GLY A 304 4.20 -0.81 -5.85
CA GLY A 304 3.10 -1.51 -5.17
C GLY A 304 2.85 -1.00 -3.75
N GLU A 305 3.47 0.12 -3.34
CA GLU A 305 3.25 0.69 -2.01
C GLU A 305 1.81 1.19 -1.84
N GLY A 306 1.13 0.67 -0.82
CA GLY A 306 -0.24 1.05 -0.47
C GLY A 306 -0.40 1.49 0.98
N ILE A 307 0.42 0.97 1.91
CA ILE A 307 0.25 1.21 3.35
C ILE A 307 0.50 2.68 3.69
N GLY A 308 1.63 3.25 3.27
CA GLY A 308 1.95 4.65 3.51
C GLY A 308 0.96 5.60 2.83
N ASN A 309 0.48 5.26 1.62
CA ASN A 309 -0.54 6.04 0.92
C ASN A 309 -1.90 5.97 1.65
N ALA A 310 -2.25 4.81 2.22
CA ALA A 310 -3.45 4.65 3.03
C ALA A 310 -3.38 5.51 4.30
N MET A 311 -2.26 5.50 5.02
CA MET A 311 -2.03 6.33 6.21
C MET A 311 -2.07 7.84 5.88
N ALA A 312 -1.47 8.24 4.75
CA ALA A 312 -1.53 9.62 4.26
C ALA A 312 -2.97 10.07 4.01
N SER A 313 -3.72 9.24 3.28
CA SER A 313 -5.14 9.54 2.99
C SER A 313 -5.99 9.63 4.24
N ALA A 314 -5.69 8.80 5.26
CA ALA A 314 -6.36 8.83 6.55
C ALA A 314 -6.17 10.17 7.28
N LYS A 315 -4.93 10.66 7.33
CA LYS A 315 -4.60 11.96 7.92
C LYS A 315 -5.42 13.08 7.28
N PHE A 316 -5.37 13.19 5.96
CA PHE A 316 -6.07 14.25 5.24
C PHE A 316 -7.59 14.15 5.32
N ALA A 317 -8.13 12.93 5.31
CA ALA A 317 -9.57 12.73 5.49
C ALA A 317 -10.04 13.23 6.86
N VAL A 318 -9.28 12.97 7.91
CA VAL A 318 -9.62 13.41 9.27
C VAL A 318 -9.42 14.91 9.44
N GLU A 319 -8.41 15.52 8.84
CA GLU A 319 -8.24 16.98 8.83
C GLU A 319 -9.48 17.67 8.22
N VAL A 320 -9.95 17.17 7.07
CA VAL A 320 -11.15 17.70 6.41
C VAL A 320 -12.42 17.40 7.21
N ALA A 321 -12.54 16.20 7.79
CA ALA A 321 -13.67 15.83 8.63
C ALA A 321 -13.80 16.74 9.87
N SER A 322 -12.67 17.11 10.48
CA SER A 322 -12.66 18.05 11.60
C SER A 322 -13.21 19.45 11.22
N GLN A 323 -12.87 19.92 10.02
CA GLN A 323 -13.42 21.18 9.49
C GLN A 323 -14.91 21.05 9.16
N ALA A 324 -15.29 19.94 8.52
CA ALA A 324 -16.69 19.65 8.20
C ALA A 324 -17.58 19.62 9.46
N LYS A 325 -17.10 18.97 10.54
CA LYS A 325 -17.80 18.95 11.84
C LYS A 325 -17.99 20.34 12.42
N LYS A 326 -16.93 21.18 12.42
CA LYS A 326 -17.00 22.55 12.95
C LYS A 326 -18.05 23.41 12.23
N ASN A 327 -18.22 23.19 10.93
CA ASN A 327 -19.14 23.94 10.10
C ASN A 327 -20.52 23.25 9.98
N ASN A 328 -20.66 22.04 10.53
CA ASN A 328 -21.79 21.13 10.32
C ASN A 328 -22.17 20.97 8.84
N ASP A 329 -21.14 20.87 7.98
CA ASP A 329 -21.28 20.78 6.53
C ASP A 329 -20.41 19.65 5.98
N TYR A 330 -21.06 18.57 5.56
CA TYR A 330 -20.44 17.37 4.98
C TYR A 330 -20.73 17.26 3.47
N SER A 331 -21.00 18.39 2.83
CA SER A 331 -21.26 18.45 1.41
C SER A 331 -20.02 18.07 0.58
N LYS A 332 -20.28 17.66 -0.64
CA LYS A 332 -19.24 17.37 -1.65
C LYS A 332 -18.26 18.54 -1.80
N ASP A 333 -18.73 19.77 -1.74
CA ASP A 333 -17.88 20.97 -1.91
C ASP A 333 -16.85 21.07 -0.78
N VAL A 334 -17.28 20.88 0.48
CA VAL A 334 -16.39 20.86 1.64
C VAL A 334 -15.43 19.68 1.59
N LEU A 335 -15.94 18.48 1.30
CA LEU A 335 -15.15 17.25 1.28
C LEU A 335 -14.21 17.14 0.06
N SER A 336 -14.40 17.99 -0.97
CA SER A 336 -13.47 18.08 -2.12
C SER A 336 -12.03 18.42 -1.73
N LYS A 337 -11.86 19.14 -0.61
CA LYS A 337 -10.54 19.49 -0.05
C LYS A 337 -9.69 18.26 0.24
N TYR A 338 -10.32 17.16 0.68
CA TYR A 338 -9.64 15.89 0.90
C TYR A 338 -8.95 15.39 -0.36
N HIS A 339 -9.67 15.37 -1.48
CA HIS A 339 -9.12 14.92 -2.75
C HIS A 339 -7.94 15.79 -3.18
N LYS A 340 -8.06 17.11 -3.03
CA LYS A 340 -6.97 18.04 -3.33
C LYS A 340 -5.74 17.75 -2.47
N LEU A 341 -5.86 17.62 -1.15
CA LEU A 341 -4.75 17.34 -0.24
C LEU A 341 -4.04 16.02 -0.57
N VAL A 342 -4.82 14.96 -0.85
CA VAL A 342 -4.25 13.66 -1.25
C VAL A 342 -3.43 13.79 -2.54
N TRP A 343 -3.94 14.48 -3.55
CA TRP A 343 -3.24 14.60 -4.84
C TRP A 343 -2.12 15.64 -4.83
N ASP A 344 -2.17 16.64 -3.95
CA ASP A 344 -1.06 17.54 -3.69
C ASP A 344 0.13 16.79 -3.06
N GLU A 345 -0.12 15.86 -2.11
CA GLU A 345 0.93 15.06 -1.46
C GLU A 345 1.41 13.89 -2.35
N LEU A 346 0.50 13.10 -2.92
CA LEU A 346 0.82 11.84 -3.58
C LEU A 346 0.93 11.96 -5.12
N GLY A 347 0.30 12.95 -5.71
CA GLY A 347 0.07 12.99 -7.16
C GLY A 347 1.34 13.07 -8.00
N SER A 348 2.35 13.83 -7.57
CA SER A 348 3.64 13.90 -8.28
C SER A 348 4.32 12.53 -8.30
N GLU A 349 4.37 11.87 -7.14
CA GLU A 349 4.96 10.54 -6.99
C GLU A 349 4.23 9.50 -7.84
N LEU A 350 2.90 9.44 -7.76
CA LEU A 350 2.09 8.48 -8.50
C LEU A 350 2.22 8.65 -10.02
N ARG A 351 2.27 9.90 -10.51
CA ARG A 351 2.52 10.18 -11.95
C ARG A 351 3.90 9.69 -12.38
N THR A 352 4.93 9.92 -11.57
CA THR A 352 6.29 9.45 -11.88
C THR A 352 6.37 7.94 -11.84
N SER A 353 5.79 7.30 -10.83
CA SER A 353 5.69 5.85 -10.72
C SER A 353 4.94 5.23 -11.91
N THR A 354 3.92 5.90 -12.42
CA THR A 354 3.22 5.49 -13.65
C THR A 354 4.17 5.49 -14.86
N LYS A 355 5.00 6.53 -15.00
CA LYS A 355 6.00 6.59 -16.09
C LYS A 355 7.05 5.50 -15.95
N LEU A 356 7.56 5.26 -14.74
CA LEU A 356 8.53 4.19 -14.45
C LEU A 356 7.94 2.80 -14.74
N GLN A 357 6.70 2.55 -14.36
CA GLN A 357 6.01 1.32 -14.71
C GLN A 357 5.89 1.14 -16.23
N ASN A 358 5.62 2.20 -16.96
CA ASN A 358 5.58 2.13 -18.43
C ASN A 358 6.96 1.83 -19.03
N LEU A 359 8.05 2.34 -18.42
CA LEU A 359 9.42 2.02 -18.85
C LEU A 359 9.80 0.56 -18.57
N SER A 360 9.22 -0.08 -17.56
CA SER A 360 9.47 -1.49 -17.28
C SER A 360 8.96 -2.45 -18.37
N ASN A 361 8.18 -1.96 -19.33
CA ASN A 361 7.83 -2.71 -20.54
C ASN A 361 9.05 -2.94 -21.48
N TYR A 362 10.12 -2.17 -21.30
CA TYR A 362 11.29 -2.21 -22.18
C TYR A 362 12.47 -2.91 -21.49
N ARG A 363 12.57 -4.22 -21.72
CA ARG A 363 13.63 -5.09 -21.17
C ARG A 363 15.04 -4.50 -21.33
N THR A 364 15.34 -4.01 -22.54
CA THR A 364 16.65 -3.42 -22.85
C THR A 364 16.93 -2.19 -21.99
N LEU A 365 15.94 -1.33 -21.78
CA LEU A 365 16.09 -0.13 -20.97
C LEU A 365 16.34 -0.47 -19.49
N LEU A 366 15.60 -1.44 -18.93
CA LEU A 366 15.85 -1.93 -17.57
C LEU A 366 17.29 -2.44 -17.42
N ASN A 367 17.75 -3.25 -18.37
CA ASN A 367 19.12 -3.73 -18.37
C ASN A 367 20.15 -2.58 -18.40
N ILE A 368 19.95 -1.59 -19.29
CA ILE A 368 20.88 -0.46 -19.38
C ILE A 368 20.92 0.31 -18.05
N VAL A 369 19.76 0.68 -17.51
CA VAL A 369 19.69 1.49 -16.29
C VAL A 369 20.29 0.75 -15.10
N ILE A 370 19.88 -0.48 -14.85
CA ILE A 370 20.34 -1.26 -13.69
C ILE A 370 21.83 -1.65 -13.85
N ASN A 371 22.25 -2.06 -15.04
CA ASN A 371 23.65 -2.43 -15.28
C ASN A 371 24.61 -1.24 -15.16
N LYS A 372 24.18 -0.05 -15.55
CA LYS A 372 24.97 1.17 -15.34
C LYS A 372 24.96 1.59 -13.86
N ALA A 373 23.82 1.52 -13.19
CA ALA A 373 23.73 1.78 -11.75
C ALA A 373 24.65 0.83 -10.95
N SER A 374 24.78 -0.43 -11.38
CA SER A 374 25.69 -1.39 -10.71
C SER A 374 27.17 -1.03 -10.79
N ARG A 375 27.57 -0.12 -11.68
CA ARG A 375 28.97 0.27 -11.94
C ARG A 375 29.26 1.75 -11.70
N ASN A 376 28.25 2.59 -11.58
CA ASN A 376 28.38 4.04 -11.50
C ASN A 376 27.65 4.56 -10.27
N LYS A 377 28.44 5.05 -9.28
CA LYS A 377 27.94 5.55 -8.02
C LYS A 377 27.04 6.77 -8.18
N ASP A 378 27.34 7.66 -9.12
CA ASP A 378 26.52 8.87 -9.35
C ASP A 378 25.10 8.51 -9.79
N ILE A 379 24.96 7.45 -10.61
CA ILE A 379 23.65 6.93 -11.03
C ILE A 379 22.93 6.28 -9.85
N GLN A 380 23.65 5.51 -9.01
CA GLN A 380 23.07 4.97 -7.76
C GLN A 380 22.57 6.08 -6.85
N ASP A 381 23.37 7.12 -6.63
CA ASP A 381 23.02 8.26 -5.75
C ASP A 381 21.79 9.02 -6.30
N ILE A 382 21.69 9.19 -7.61
CA ILE A 382 20.52 9.81 -8.23
C ILE A 382 19.27 8.94 -8.00
N ILE A 383 19.34 7.63 -8.24
CA ILE A 383 18.20 6.70 -8.05
C ILE A 383 17.85 6.62 -6.56
N SER A 384 18.83 6.57 -5.68
CA SER A 384 18.66 6.61 -4.23
C SER A 384 17.95 7.88 -3.78
N GLY A 385 18.45 9.04 -4.19
CA GLY A 385 17.85 10.34 -3.83
C GLY A 385 16.40 10.50 -4.32
N MET A 386 16.03 9.83 -5.40
CA MET A 386 14.64 9.79 -5.89
C MET A 386 13.74 8.90 -5.04
N LEU A 387 14.25 7.78 -4.53
CA LEU A 387 13.50 6.86 -3.66
C LEU A 387 13.40 7.40 -2.22
N THR A 388 14.42 8.11 -1.76
CA THR A 388 14.45 8.76 -0.43
C THR A 388 13.78 10.15 -0.41
N LYS A 389 13.22 10.62 -1.54
CA LYS A 389 12.59 11.95 -1.74
C LYS A 389 13.54 13.15 -1.65
N GLU A 390 14.84 12.96 -1.66
CA GLU A 390 15.82 14.05 -1.67
C GLU A 390 15.92 14.73 -3.05
N ILE A 391 15.65 13.99 -4.10
CA ILE A 391 15.61 14.48 -5.47
C ILE A 391 14.19 14.36 -5.97
N SER A 392 13.65 15.46 -6.54
CA SER A 392 12.33 15.41 -7.17
C SER A 392 12.30 14.31 -8.23
N LYS A 393 11.35 13.40 -8.11
CA LYS A 393 11.10 12.32 -9.09
C LYS A 393 10.80 12.88 -10.49
N ASP A 394 10.48 14.17 -10.61
CA ASP A 394 10.26 14.86 -11.90
C ASP A 394 11.54 14.86 -12.76
N LYS A 395 12.74 14.74 -12.16
CA LYS A 395 13.98 14.55 -12.93
C LYS A 395 14.01 13.25 -13.73
N LEU A 396 13.31 12.20 -13.28
CA LEU A 396 13.11 10.96 -14.06
C LEU A 396 12.20 11.15 -15.28
N SER A 397 11.37 12.16 -15.29
CA SER A 397 10.56 12.48 -16.48
C SER A 397 11.32 13.29 -17.52
N ASN A 398 12.55 13.74 -17.23
CA ASN A 398 13.38 14.50 -18.14
C ASN A 398 14.15 13.56 -19.09
N PRO A 399 13.95 13.62 -20.41
CA PRO A 399 14.73 12.84 -21.38
C PRO A 399 16.25 13.01 -21.24
N LEU A 400 16.71 14.18 -20.79
CA LEU A 400 18.12 14.46 -20.52
C LEU A 400 18.70 13.60 -19.39
N PHE A 401 17.89 13.12 -18.46
CA PHE A 401 18.33 12.14 -17.45
C PHE A 401 18.70 10.82 -18.12
N TYR A 402 17.86 10.31 -19.01
CA TYR A 402 18.16 9.07 -19.74
C TYR A 402 19.36 9.22 -20.67
N LEU A 403 19.53 10.39 -21.28
CA LEU A 403 20.75 10.70 -22.04
C LEU A 403 22.00 10.67 -21.13
N LYS A 404 21.94 11.27 -19.92
CA LYS A 404 23.03 11.14 -18.96
C LYS A 404 23.27 9.68 -18.56
N VAL A 405 22.22 8.90 -18.28
CA VAL A 405 22.36 7.48 -18.00
C VAL A 405 22.90 6.70 -19.20
N LEU A 406 22.56 7.08 -20.43
CA LEU A 406 23.07 6.41 -21.64
C LEU A 406 24.53 6.76 -21.96
N PHE A 407 25.00 7.96 -21.63
CA PHE A 407 26.33 8.44 -21.99
C PHE A 407 27.31 8.53 -20.81
N ALA A 408 26.89 8.26 -19.55
CA ALA A 408 27.78 8.05 -18.39
C ALA A 408 28.22 6.59 -18.32
#